data_410b9b2c28a1cfdb3136f6e307b0ff40
#
_entry.id   410b9b2c28a1cfdb3136f6e307b0ff40
#
_cell.length_a   1.000
_cell.length_b   1.000
_cell.length_c   1.000
_cell.angle_alpha   90.00
_cell.angle_beta   90.00
_cell.angle_gamma   90.00
#
_symmetry.space_group_name_H-M   'P 1'
#
loop_
_entity.id
_entity.type
_entity.pdbx_description
1 polymer ?
#
loop_
_entity_poly.entity_id
_entity_poly.type
_entity_poly.pdbx_seq_one_letter_code
_entity_poly.pdbx_strand_id
1 'polypeptide(L)'
;MYLFLELWSAKESWLSLSETEKSEFFQKISDGVKDILEPDCKAIGWAINDAETAERLNYEYLALWQMPDKETVEIFEKKIQELGWFEHFEQQHMRGKDISLDECFAHMMGR
;
A
#
# COMPACT_ATOMS: atom_id res chain seq x y z
N MET A 1 -9.67 0.25 -13.94
CA MET A 1 -9.22 0.10 -12.55
C MET A 1 -7.77 0.57 -12.41
N TYR A 2 -7.40 0.97 -11.24
CA TYR A 2 -6.05 1.44 -10.90
C TYR A 2 -5.43 0.47 -9.92
N LEU A 3 -4.21 0.03 -10.20
CA LEU A 3 -3.45 -0.80 -9.27
C LEU A 3 -2.56 0.08 -8.41
N PHE A 4 -2.50 -0.22 -7.12
CA PHE A 4 -1.69 0.50 -6.16
C PHE A 4 -0.93 -0.49 -5.29
N LEU A 5 0.39 -0.47 -5.39
CA LEU A 5 1.30 -1.31 -4.62
C LEU A 5 1.94 -0.50 -3.51
N GLU A 6 1.83 -1.00 -2.28
CA GLU A 6 2.51 -0.44 -1.11
C GLU A 6 3.57 -1.41 -0.62
N LEU A 7 4.75 -0.89 -0.32
CA LEU A 7 5.86 -1.62 0.28
C LEU A 7 6.29 -0.87 1.53
N TRP A 8 6.37 -1.54 2.69
CA TRP A 8 6.73 -0.83 3.91
C TRP A 8 7.52 -1.68 4.90
N SER A 9 8.21 -0.99 5.81
CA SER A 9 8.91 -1.55 6.94
C SER A 9 8.63 -0.74 8.19
N ALA A 10 8.68 -1.37 9.36
CA ALA A 10 8.50 -0.70 10.64
C ALA A 10 9.71 0.16 10.99
N LYS A 11 9.44 1.39 11.45
CA LYS A 11 10.45 2.26 12.03
C LYS A 11 10.61 1.96 13.53
N GLU A 12 11.67 2.50 14.11
CA GLU A 12 11.93 2.37 15.55
C GLU A 12 10.76 2.88 16.39
N SER A 13 10.11 3.95 15.96
CA SER A 13 8.94 4.51 16.64
C SER A 13 7.79 3.51 16.76
N TRP A 14 7.61 2.65 15.75
CA TRP A 14 6.61 1.58 15.82
C TRP A 14 7.04 0.47 16.76
N LEU A 15 8.29 0.04 16.65
CA LEU A 15 8.83 -1.07 17.44
C LEU A 15 8.81 -0.77 18.94
N SER A 16 8.89 0.51 19.33
CA SER A 16 8.86 0.93 20.73
C SER A 16 7.47 1.14 21.31
N LEU A 17 6.41 1.06 20.49
CA LEU A 17 5.04 1.14 20.99
C LEU A 17 4.64 -0.14 21.73
N SER A 18 3.77 0.01 22.74
CA SER A 18 3.14 -1.12 23.40
C SER A 18 2.16 -1.82 22.46
N GLU A 19 1.80 -3.06 22.77
CA GLU A 19 0.79 -3.80 22.01
C GLU A 19 -0.54 -3.05 21.96
N THR A 20 -0.96 -2.46 23.08
CA THR A 20 -2.18 -1.65 23.15
C THR A 20 -2.11 -0.43 22.24
N GLU A 21 -1.00 0.30 22.25
CA GLU A 21 -0.80 1.46 21.39
C GLU A 21 -0.82 1.09 19.92
N LYS A 22 -0.20 -0.03 19.53
CA LYS A 22 -0.22 -0.56 18.17
C LYS A 22 -1.64 -0.89 17.72
N SER A 23 -2.40 -1.56 18.58
CA SER A 23 -3.79 -1.92 18.30
C SER A 23 -4.68 -0.68 18.11
N GLU A 24 -4.53 0.32 18.97
CA GLU A 24 -5.26 1.58 18.88
C GLU A 24 -4.91 2.34 17.58
N PHE A 25 -3.64 2.32 17.20
CA PHE A 25 -3.19 2.94 15.96
C PHE A 25 -3.85 2.27 14.75
N PHE A 26 -3.85 0.95 14.68
CA PHE A 26 -4.49 0.21 13.58
C PHE A 26 -6.00 0.48 13.54
N GLN A 27 -6.66 0.60 14.67
CA GLN A 27 -8.08 0.93 14.72
C GLN A 27 -8.32 2.33 14.14
N LYS A 28 -7.49 3.29 14.50
CA LYS A 28 -7.53 4.65 13.96
C LYS A 28 -7.39 4.67 12.44
N ILE A 29 -6.43 3.91 11.91
CA ILE A 29 -6.21 3.81 10.46
C ILE A 29 -7.42 3.17 9.79
N SER A 30 -7.89 2.04 10.29
CA SER A 30 -9.04 1.32 9.76
C SER A 30 -10.28 2.21 9.69
N ASP A 31 -10.60 2.90 10.77
CA ASP A 31 -11.75 3.81 10.84
C ASP A 31 -11.58 4.99 9.89
N GLY A 32 -10.38 5.52 9.80
CA GLY A 32 -10.10 6.71 8.99
C GLY A 32 -10.17 6.46 7.48
N VAL A 33 -9.90 5.25 7.01
CA VAL A 33 -9.89 4.92 5.57
C VAL A 33 -11.13 4.20 5.10
N LYS A 34 -11.99 3.78 6.00
CA LYS A 34 -13.17 2.96 5.68
C LYS A 34 -14.03 3.56 4.56
N ASP A 35 -14.40 4.82 4.68
CA ASP A 35 -15.27 5.48 3.71
C ASP A 35 -14.61 5.70 2.35
N ILE A 36 -13.29 5.72 2.31
CA ILE A 36 -12.52 5.81 1.07
C ILE A 36 -12.51 4.45 0.36
N LEU A 37 -12.33 3.37 1.12
CA LEU A 37 -12.15 2.02 0.59
C LEU A 37 -13.46 1.34 0.20
N GLU A 38 -14.54 1.57 0.93
CA GLU A 38 -15.84 0.95 0.66
C GLU A 38 -16.68 1.83 -0.26
N PRO A 39 -17.46 1.22 -1.18
CA PRO A 39 -17.47 -0.21 -1.51
C PRO A 39 -16.53 -0.60 -2.67
N ASP A 40 -15.87 0.36 -3.32
CA ASP A 40 -15.29 0.18 -4.66
C ASP A 40 -13.82 -0.23 -4.68
N CYS A 41 -13.11 -0.13 -3.57
CA CYS A 41 -11.71 -0.53 -3.49
C CYS A 41 -11.59 -1.97 -3.01
N LYS A 42 -10.66 -2.71 -3.61
CA LYS A 42 -10.43 -4.10 -3.26
C LYS A 42 -8.97 -4.33 -2.94
N ALA A 43 -8.71 -4.91 -1.78
CA ALA A 43 -7.38 -5.43 -1.48
C ALA A 43 -7.21 -6.77 -2.20
N ILE A 44 -6.23 -6.86 -3.08
CA ILE A 44 -5.90 -8.10 -3.75
C ILE A 44 -5.18 -9.02 -2.77
N GLY A 45 -4.30 -8.45 -1.95
CA GLY A 45 -3.65 -9.21 -0.89
C GLY A 45 -2.60 -8.44 -0.14
N TRP A 46 -2.18 -9.01 0.98
CA TRP A 46 -1.06 -8.58 1.79
C TRP A 46 -0.09 -9.74 1.95
N ALA A 47 1.20 -9.45 2.07
CA ALA A 47 2.19 -10.47 2.33
C ALA A 47 3.35 -9.94 3.16
N ILE A 48 4.00 -10.85 3.86
CA ILE A 48 5.32 -10.62 4.44
C ILE A 48 6.33 -10.94 3.36
N ASN A 49 7.27 -10.06 3.12
CA ASN A 49 8.28 -10.24 2.09
C ASN A 49 9.14 -11.47 2.38
N ASP A 50 9.15 -12.42 1.47
CA ASP A 50 9.94 -13.64 1.59
C ASP A 50 11.45 -13.30 1.56
N ALA A 51 12.17 -13.76 2.57
CA ALA A 51 13.60 -13.51 2.71
C ALA A 51 14.44 -14.11 1.55
N GLU A 52 13.91 -15.11 0.87
CA GLU A 52 14.59 -15.81 -0.24
C GLU A 52 14.20 -15.27 -1.62
N THR A 53 13.43 -14.18 -1.68
CA THR A 53 13.04 -13.56 -2.95
C THR A 53 14.26 -13.17 -3.76
N ALA A 54 14.31 -13.58 -5.03
CA ALA A 54 15.36 -13.15 -5.95
C ALA A 54 15.22 -11.66 -6.25
N GLU A 55 16.34 -10.95 -6.37
CA GLU A 55 16.34 -9.49 -6.64
C GLU A 55 15.48 -8.71 -5.66
N ARG A 56 15.55 -9.09 -4.40
CA ARG A 56 14.67 -8.66 -3.32
C ARG A 56 14.80 -7.18 -3.00
N LEU A 57 13.64 -6.48 -2.96
CA LEU A 57 13.57 -5.17 -2.35
C LEU A 57 13.62 -5.31 -0.82
N ASN A 58 14.24 -4.35 -0.15
CA ASN A 58 14.46 -4.42 1.30
C ASN A 58 13.31 -3.79 2.10
N TYR A 59 12.10 -4.32 1.90
CA TYR A 59 10.92 -3.99 2.69
C TYR A 59 10.38 -5.25 3.36
N GLU A 60 9.74 -5.09 4.50
CA GLU A 60 9.18 -6.21 5.26
C GLU A 60 7.83 -6.68 4.74
N TYR A 61 7.01 -5.75 4.24
CA TYR A 61 5.60 -6.00 3.92
C TYR A 61 5.21 -5.43 2.58
N LEU A 62 4.18 -6.03 1.98
CA LEU A 62 3.56 -5.49 0.79
C LEU A 62 2.03 -5.60 0.85
N ALA A 63 1.36 -4.69 0.16
CA ALA A 63 -0.07 -4.74 -0.10
C ALA A 63 -0.31 -4.35 -1.55
N LEU A 64 -1.24 -5.03 -2.21
CA LEU A 64 -1.68 -4.69 -3.56
C LEU A 64 -3.17 -4.40 -3.54
N TRP A 65 -3.51 -3.21 -4.01
CA TRP A 65 -4.89 -2.71 -4.08
C TRP A 65 -5.35 -2.55 -5.51
N GLN A 66 -6.64 -2.76 -5.72
CA GLN A 66 -7.35 -2.39 -6.93
C GLN A 66 -8.37 -1.32 -6.57
N MET A 67 -8.25 -0.14 -7.16
CA MET A 67 -9.10 1.01 -6.88
C MET A 67 -9.79 1.48 -8.15
N PRO A 68 -10.94 2.18 -8.06
CA PRO A 68 -11.69 2.56 -9.25
C PRO A 68 -10.93 3.51 -10.17
N ASP A 69 -10.14 4.44 -9.61
CA ASP A 69 -9.46 5.47 -10.39
C ASP A 69 -8.24 6.03 -9.64
N LYS A 70 -7.49 6.87 -10.34
CA LYS A 70 -6.31 7.55 -9.80
C LYS A 70 -6.66 8.48 -8.64
N GLU A 71 -7.77 9.19 -8.74
CA GLU A 71 -8.20 10.14 -7.71
C GLU A 71 -8.41 9.45 -6.37
N THR A 72 -9.03 8.27 -6.37
CA THR A 72 -9.25 7.48 -5.17
C THR A 72 -7.92 7.07 -4.53
N VAL A 73 -6.94 6.66 -5.33
CA VAL A 73 -5.60 6.33 -4.84
C VAL A 73 -4.96 7.55 -4.17
N GLU A 74 -5.03 8.70 -4.80
CA GLU A 74 -4.46 9.95 -4.27
C GLU A 74 -5.12 10.37 -2.95
N ILE A 75 -6.44 10.23 -2.86
CA ILE A 75 -7.19 10.50 -1.63
C ILE A 75 -6.75 9.54 -0.52
N PHE A 76 -6.60 8.26 -0.83
CA PHE A 76 -6.14 7.24 0.12
C PHE A 76 -4.72 7.55 0.62
N GLU A 77 -3.79 7.84 -0.28
CA GLU A 77 -2.40 8.18 0.08
C GLU A 77 -2.35 9.38 1.01
N LYS A 78 -3.11 10.42 0.70
CA LYS A 78 -3.18 11.62 1.53
C LYS A 78 -3.76 11.32 2.91
N LYS A 79 -4.79 10.49 2.96
CA LYS A 79 -5.45 10.13 4.23
C LYS A 79 -4.53 9.35 5.17
N ILE A 80 -3.80 8.37 4.68
CA ILE A 80 -2.88 7.62 5.52
C ILE A 80 -1.74 8.52 6.05
N GLN A 81 -1.31 9.49 5.27
CA GLN A 81 -0.34 10.49 5.71
C GLN A 81 -0.92 11.34 6.84
N GLU A 82 -2.13 11.85 6.67
CA GLU A 82 -2.82 12.67 7.69
C GLU A 82 -3.05 11.90 8.98
N LEU A 83 -3.30 10.59 8.89
CA LEU A 83 -3.50 9.73 10.05
C LEU A 83 -2.22 9.35 10.79
N GLY A 84 -1.06 9.74 10.26
CA GLY A 84 0.23 9.51 10.91
C GLY A 84 0.91 8.20 10.54
N TRP A 85 0.49 7.51 9.49
CA TRP A 85 1.07 6.24 9.07
C TRP A 85 2.59 6.33 8.88
N PHE A 86 3.07 7.38 8.20
CA PHE A 86 4.48 7.53 7.87
C PHE A 86 5.36 7.95 9.06
N GLU A 87 4.78 8.25 10.21
CA GLU A 87 5.54 8.42 11.45
C GLU A 87 6.15 7.11 11.92
N HIS A 88 5.45 5.99 11.64
CA HIS A 88 5.80 4.67 12.13
C HIS A 88 6.31 3.71 11.06
N PHE A 89 6.08 4.02 9.78
CA PHE A 89 6.44 3.13 8.68
C PHE A 89 7.18 3.88 7.58
N GLU A 90 8.28 3.29 7.14
CA GLU A 90 8.98 3.67 5.93
C GLU A 90 8.28 2.98 4.76
N GLN A 91 7.91 3.71 3.71
CA GLN A 91 7.05 3.20 2.66
C GLN A 91 7.41 3.75 1.30
N GLN A 92 7.30 2.89 0.28
CA GLN A 92 7.36 3.29 -1.12
C GLN A 92 6.19 2.69 -1.88
N HIS A 93 5.85 3.30 -3.00
CA HIS A 93 4.67 2.96 -3.77
C HIS A 93 5.00 2.78 -5.25
N MET A 94 4.21 1.94 -5.90
CA MET A 94 4.02 1.98 -7.35
C MET A 94 2.53 1.98 -7.64
N ARG A 95 2.11 2.70 -8.65
CA ARG A 95 0.71 2.72 -9.05
C ARG A 95 0.59 2.93 -10.55
N GLY A 96 -0.49 2.44 -11.12
CA GLY A 96 -0.76 2.63 -12.54
C GLY A 96 -2.11 2.07 -12.94
N LYS A 97 -2.55 2.48 -14.13
CA LYS A 97 -3.77 1.95 -14.71
C LYS A 97 -3.56 0.47 -15.04
N ASP A 98 -4.54 -0.34 -14.70
CA ASP A 98 -4.57 -1.77 -15.05
C ASP A 98 -4.64 -1.92 -16.56
N ILE A 99 -3.74 -2.68 -17.14
CA ILE A 99 -3.67 -2.96 -18.58
C ILE A 99 -3.52 -4.47 -18.81
N SER A 100 -3.79 -4.90 -20.04
CA SER A 100 -3.56 -6.29 -20.42
C SER A 100 -2.07 -6.57 -20.60
N LEU A 101 -1.70 -7.84 -20.58
CA LEU A 101 -0.33 -8.28 -20.88
C LEU A 101 0.09 -7.82 -22.27
N ASP A 102 -0.78 -7.95 -23.26
CA ASP A 102 -0.50 -7.52 -24.64
C ASP A 102 -0.23 -6.01 -24.73
N GLU A 103 -1.01 -5.21 -24.02
CA GLU A 103 -0.78 -3.76 -23.93
C GLU A 103 0.56 -3.44 -23.27
N CYS A 104 0.92 -4.18 -22.23
CA CYS A 104 2.19 -4.02 -21.55
C CYS A 104 3.36 -4.35 -22.49
N PHE A 105 3.28 -5.47 -23.22
CA PHE A 105 4.28 -5.86 -24.21
C PHE A 105 4.41 -4.83 -25.32
N ALA A 106 3.29 -4.35 -25.83
CA ALA A 106 3.29 -3.32 -26.88
C ALA A 106 4.01 -2.04 -26.42
N HIS A 107 3.76 -1.62 -25.19
CA HIS A 107 4.43 -0.47 -24.60
C HIS A 107 5.95 -0.71 -24.47
N MET A 108 6.34 -1.88 -23.98
CA MET A 108 7.77 -2.24 -23.83
C MET A 108 8.48 -2.29 -25.19
N MET A 109 7.81 -2.78 -26.24
CA MET A 109 8.34 -2.85 -27.60
C MET A 109 8.62 -1.46 -28.20
N GLY A 110 7.89 -0.44 -27.74
CA GLY A 110 8.07 0.95 -28.20
C GLY A 110 9.18 1.72 -27.48
N ARG A 111 9.89 1.10 -26.53
CA ARG A 111 10.93 1.76 -25.72
C ARG A 111 12.28 1.82 -26.43
#